data_9c61277be92aa998b47f95afc641eda5
#
_entry.id   9c61277be92aa998b47f95afc641eda5
#
_cell.length_a   1.000
_cell.length_b   1.000
_cell.length_c   1.000
_cell.angle_alpha   90.00
_cell.angle_beta   90.00
_cell.angle_gamma   90.00
#
_symmetry.space_group_name_H-M   'P 1'
#
loop_
_entity.id
_entity.type
_entity.pdbx_description
1 polymer ?
#
loop_
_entity_poly.entity_id
_entity_poly.type
_entity_poly.pdbx_seq_one_letter_code
_entity_poly.pdbx_strand_id
1 'polypeptide(L)'
;MRFTVIGAGLAGTEAAWQIANAGHPVTLLEMKPVQYSPAHTSPLFAELVCSNSLKAARLESAAGLLKEEMARLGSLTVPIARQCAVPAGGALAVDREQFASRVTAAVEAHPNITVEHRVVTEVPCGADQITVVASG
;
A
#
# COMPACT_ATOMS: atom_id res chain seq x y z
N MET A 1 -15.07 14.99 9.60
CA MET A 1 -14.80 14.07 8.47
C MET A 1 -13.91 12.94 8.95
N ARG A 2 -14.34 11.68 8.84
CA ARG A 2 -13.58 10.48 9.17
C ARG A 2 -13.12 9.79 7.88
N PHE A 3 -11.86 9.35 7.84
CA PHE A 3 -11.30 8.63 6.71
C PHE A 3 -11.06 7.18 7.10
N THR A 4 -11.54 6.27 6.27
CA THR A 4 -11.32 4.82 6.42
C THR A 4 -10.82 4.25 5.11
N VAL A 5 -9.79 3.42 5.19
CA VAL A 5 -9.28 2.66 4.04
C VAL A 5 -9.44 1.18 4.35
N ILE A 6 -10.02 0.41 3.43
CA ILE A 6 -10.24 -1.03 3.58
C ILE A 6 -9.26 -1.78 2.69
N GLY A 7 -8.40 -2.56 3.30
CA GLY A 7 -7.33 -3.33 2.66
C GLY A 7 -5.97 -2.64 2.70
N ALA A 8 -4.95 -3.33 3.19
CA ALA A 8 -3.57 -2.85 3.28
C ALA A 8 -2.66 -3.45 2.20
N GLY A 9 -3.19 -3.60 0.99
CA GLY A 9 -2.41 -3.90 -0.22
C GLY A 9 -1.66 -2.67 -0.72
N LEU A 10 -1.13 -2.74 -1.95
CA LEU A 10 -0.41 -1.61 -2.58
C LEU A 10 -1.26 -0.34 -2.63
N ALA A 11 -2.51 -0.45 -3.08
CA ALA A 11 -3.39 0.69 -3.23
C ALA A 11 -3.85 1.25 -1.88
N GLY A 12 -4.18 0.39 -0.93
CA GLY A 12 -4.69 0.83 0.38
C GLY A 12 -3.63 1.48 1.25
N THR A 13 -2.41 0.95 1.28
CA THR A 13 -1.29 1.57 2.00
C THR A 13 -0.93 2.92 1.41
N GLU A 14 -0.95 3.06 0.08
CA GLU A 14 -0.72 4.32 -0.60
C GLU A 14 -1.82 5.34 -0.28
N ALA A 15 -3.08 4.94 -0.35
CA ALA A 15 -4.21 5.81 -0.02
C ALA A 15 -4.16 6.31 1.43
N ALA A 16 -3.93 5.40 2.39
CA ALA A 16 -3.78 5.77 3.79
C ALA A 16 -2.61 6.73 4.02
N TRP A 17 -1.48 6.50 3.35
CA TRP A 17 -0.30 7.35 3.41
C TRP A 17 -0.59 8.77 2.92
N GLN A 18 -1.26 8.92 1.78
CA GLN A 18 -1.59 10.23 1.22
C GLN A 18 -2.57 11.01 2.09
N ILE A 19 -3.60 10.34 2.62
CA ILE A 19 -4.56 10.95 3.54
C ILE A 19 -3.85 11.43 4.82
N ALA A 20 -3.00 10.58 5.38
CA ALA A 20 -2.27 10.88 6.60
C ALA A 20 -1.26 12.03 6.43
N ASN A 21 -0.55 12.07 5.30
CA ASN A 21 0.37 13.16 4.95
C ASN A 21 -0.34 14.49 4.66
N ALA A 22 -1.60 14.44 4.22
CA ALA A 22 -2.44 15.63 4.11
C ALA A 22 -2.91 16.16 5.48
N GLY A 23 -2.51 15.53 6.59
CA GLY A 23 -2.82 15.95 7.95
C GLY A 23 -4.13 15.40 8.50
N HIS A 24 -4.72 14.40 7.84
CA HIS A 24 -5.97 13.80 8.28
C HIS A 24 -5.74 12.45 8.97
N PRO A 25 -6.32 12.24 10.17
CA PRO A 25 -6.35 10.92 10.77
C PRO A 25 -7.12 9.93 9.88
N VAL A 26 -6.56 8.75 9.69
CA VAL A 26 -7.16 7.69 8.87
C VAL A 26 -7.09 6.34 9.58
N THR A 27 -8.17 5.56 9.48
CA THR A 27 -8.21 4.18 9.96
C THR A 27 -7.99 3.25 8.77
N LEU A 28 -6.94 2.43 8.84
CA LEU A 28 -6.64 1.39 7.86
C LEU A 28 -7.13 0.05 8.39
N LEU A 29 -8.09 -0.55 7.71
CA LEU A 29 -8.69 -1.83 8.07
C LEU A 29 -8.04 -2.94 7.23
N GLU A 30 -7.38 -3.88 7.88
CA GLU A 30 -6.73 -5.02 7.23
C GLU A 30 -7.22 -6.33 7.84
N MET A 31 -7.63 -7.28 6.99
CA MET A 31 -8.13 -8.57 7.47
C MET A 31 -7.03 -9.49 8.02
N LYS A 32 -5.81 -9.37 7.51
CA LYS A 32 -4.67 -10.16 8.02
C LYS A 32 -4.18 -9.61 9.37
N PRO A 33 -3.76 -10.45 10.29
CA PRO A 33 -3.67 -11.92 10.24
C PRO A 33 -4.95 -12.65 10.67
N VAL A 34 -6.07 -11.97 10.91
CA VAL A 34 -7.34 -12.59 11.35
C VAL A 34 -7.85 -13.53 10.26
N GLN A 35 -7.79 -13.11 9.01
CA GLN A 35 -8.18 -13.90 7.85
C GLN A 35 -7.23 -13.63 6.69
N TYR A 36 -6.97 -14.68 5.90
CA TYR A 36 -6.17 -14.63 4.69
C TYR A 36 -7.04 -14.96 3.48
N SER A 37 -6.76 -14.33 2.33
CA SER A 37 -7.26 -14.82 1.06
C SER A 37 -6.44 -16.04 0.62
N PRO A 38 -6.92 -16.85 -0.36
CA PRO A 38 -6.12 -17.97 -0.89
C PRO A 38 -4.76 -17.59 -1.47
N ALA A 39 -4.59 -16.33 -1.86
CA ALA A 39 -3.35 -15.82 -2.46
C ALA A 39 -2.32 -15.30 -1.45
N HIS A 40 -2.75 -14.93 -0.25
CA HIS A 40 -1.90 -14.30 0.76
C HIS A 40 -1.38 -15.33 1.77
N THR A 41 -0.11 -15.17 2.14
CA THR A 41 0.59 -16.04 3.10
C THR A 41 1.31 -15.26 4.20
N SER A 42 1.58 -13.98 4.00
CA SER A 42 2.29 -13.12 4.95
C SER A 42 1.32 -12.18 5.68
N PRO A 43 1.51 -11.91 6.98
CA PRO A 43 0.73 -10.92 7.70
C PRO A 43 1.06 -9.47 7.32
N LEU A 44 2.14 -9.25 6.56
CA LEU A 44 2.64 -7.93 6.19
C LEU A 44 1.73 -7.24 5.17
N PHE A 45 1.80 -5.90 5.13
CA PHE A 45 1.11 -5.08 4.14
C PHE A 45 1.81 -5.11 2.79
N ALA A 46 1.11 -4.70 1.74
CA ALA A 46 1.62 -4.63 0.38
C ALA A 46 2.29 -5.93 -0.10
N GLU A 47 1.73 -7.07 0.30
CA GLU A 47 2.22 -8.38 -0.12
C GLU A 47 2.04 -8.56 -1.64
N LEU A 48 3.14 -8.85 -2.34
CA LEU A 48 3.15 -9.12 -3.76
C LEU A 48 2.90 -10.62 -4.00
N VAL A 49 1.71 -10.99 -4.44
CA VAL A 49 1.27 -12.39 -4.52
C VAL A 49 1.56 -13.07 -5.86
N CYS A 50 1.57 -12.33 -6.98
CA CYS A 50 1.74 -12.90 -8.32
C CYS A 50 3.18 -12.83 -8.81
N SER A 51 3.84 -11.69 -8.62
CA SER A 51 5.18 -11.40 -9.12
C SER A 51 5.87 -10.42 -8.20
N ASN A 52 7.20 -10.47 -8.18
CA ASN A 52 8.01 -9.45 -7.50
C ASN A 52 8.32 -8.24 -8.39
N SER A 53 7.77 -8.17 -9.59
CA SER A 53 7.98 -7.07 -10.54
C SER A 53 6.85 -6.04 -10.47
N LEU A 54 7.24 -4.78 -10.34
CA LEU A 54 6.36 -3.62 -10.44
C LEU A 54 6.39 -3.01 -11.85
N LYS A 55 6.64 -3.83 -12.87
CA LYS A 55 6.73 -3.42 -14.29
C LYS A 55 7.98 -2.59 -14.57
N ALA A 56 8.00 -1.93 -15.74
CA ALA A 56 9.16 -1.20 -16.19
C ALA A 56 9.57 -0.05 -15.25
N ALA A 57 10.88 0.16 -15.12
CA ALA A 57 11.48 1.25 -14.35
C ALA A 57 11.86 2.45 -15.22
N ARG A 58 11.97 2.28 -16.55
CA ARG A 58 12.44 3.31 -17.48
C ARG A 58 11.42 4.41 -17.69
N LEU A 59 11.86 5.67 -17.69
CA LEU A 59 11.00 6.85 -17.93
C LEU A 59 10.33 6.85 -19.29
N GLU A 60 10.94 6.22 -20.30
CA GLU A 60 10.42 6.13 -21.65
C GLU A 60 9.22 5.17 -21.77
N SER A 61 8.97 4.37 -20.76
CA SER A 61 7.79 3.50 -20.67
C SER A 61 6.67 4.17 -19.87
N ALA A 62 5.42 3.90 -20.23
CA ALA A 62 4.27 4.42 -19.49
C ALA A 62 4.29 4.02 -18.01
N ALA A 63 4.64 2.76 -17.72
CA ALA A 63 4.72 2.27 -16.35
C ALA A 63 5.87 2.90 -15.54
N GLY A 64 6.99 3.20 -16.18
CA GLY A 64 8.12 3.89 -15.54
C GLY A 64 7.83 5.35 -15.30
N LEU A 65 7.21 6.03 -16.27
CA LEU A 65 6.79 7.43 -16.14
C LEU A 65 5.78 7.59 -14.98
N LEU A 66 4.76 6.72 -14.93
CA LEU A 66 3.77 6.74 -13.85
C LEU A 66 4.44 6.62 -12.47
N LYS A 67 5.40 5.72 -12.31
CA LYS A 67 6.15 5.57 -11.05
C LYS A 67 6.93 6.83 -10.68
N GLU A 68 7.53 7.48 -11.65
CA GLU A 68 8.24 8.74 -11.40
C GLU A 68 7.27 9.85 -10.97
N GLU A 69 6.12 9.95 -11.61
CA GLU A 69 5.06 10.88 -11.20
C GLU A 69 4.57 10.59 -9.78
N MET A 70 4.31 9.32 -9.45
CA MET A 70 3.95 8.90 -8.10
C MET A 70 5.03 9.27 -7.08
N ALA A 71 6.30 9.02 -7.39
CA ALA A 71 7.41 9.38 -6.51
C ALA A 71 7.44 10.90 -6.22
N ARG A 72 7.25 11.72 -7.24
CA ARG A 72 7.18 13.19 -7.12
C ARG A 72 5.98 13.68 -6.32
N LEU A 73 4.88 12.93 -6.34
CA LEU A 73 3.68 13.19 -5.53
C LEU A 73 3.78 12.67 -4.09
N GLY A 74 4.94 12.16 -3.67
CA GLY A 74 5.16 11.69 -2.31
C GLY A 74 4.65 10.28 -2.03
N SER A 75 4.67 9.40 -3.04
CA SER A 75 4.32 7.98 -2.89
C SER A 75 5.12 7.31 -1.78
N LEU A 76 4.47 6.44 -1.03
CA LEU A 76 5.09 5.53 -0.08
C LEU A 76 5.80 4.38 -0.80
N THR A 77 5.09 3.74 -1.71
CA THR A 77 5.48 2.44 -2.26
C THR A 77 6.63 2.52 -3.26
N VAL A 78 6.67 3.56 -4.10
CA VAL A 78 7.70 3.68 -5.15
C VAL A 78 9.11 3.89 -4.59
N PRO A 79 9.36 4.81 -3.65
CA PRO A 79 10.69 4.96 -3.04
C PRO A 79 11.14 3.68 -2.30
N ILE A 80 10.24 3.04 -1.57
CA ILE A 80 10.56 1.77 -0.87
C ILE A 80 10.89 0.66 -1.88
N ALA A 81 10.14 0.55 -2.98
CA ALA A 81 10.43 -0.41 -4.03
C ALA A 81 11.83 -0.20 -4.63
N ARG A 82 12.22 1.04 -4.89
CA ARG A 82 13.56 1.38 -5.38
C ARG A 82 14.66 0.99 -4.39
N GLN A 83 14.42 1.11 -3.09
CA GLN A 83 15.37 0.70 -2.04
C GLN A 83 15.50 -0.82 -1.91
N CYS A 84 14.46 -1.57 -2.28
CA CYS A 84 14.41 -3.03 -2.23
C CYS A 84 14.63 -3.68 -3.60
N ALA A 85 15.06 -2.90 -4.61
CA ALA A 85 15.24 -3.39 -5.97
C ALA A 85 16.28 -4.50 -6.04
N VAL A 86 15.97 -5.51 -6.86
CA VAL A 86 16.88 -6.60 -7.23
C VAL A 86 17.13 -6.54 -8.73
N PRO A 87 18.26 -7.08 -9.24
CA PRO A 87 18.58 -7.07 -10.67
C PRO A 87 17.47 -7.74 -11.49
N ALA A 88 16.92 -7.01 -12.45
CA ALA A 88 15.84 -7.49 -13.33
C ALA A 88 15.80 -6.76 -14.69
N GLY A 89 16.94 -6.33 -15.21
CA GLY A 89 17.03 -5.58 -16.46
C GLY A 89 16.30 -4.23 -16.38
N GLY A 90 15.33 -4.00 -17.28
CA GLY A 90 14.54 -2.75 -17.31
C GLY A 90 13.32 -2.72 -16.41
N ALA A 91 13.08 -3.78 -15.64
CA ALA A 91 11.95 -3.85 -14.71
C ALA A 91 12.38 -3.41 -13.29
N LEU A 92 11.42 -2.87 -12.53
CA LEU A 92 11.56 -2.66 -11.11
C LEU A 92 11.08 -3.92 -10.38
N ALA A 93 11.97 -4.87 -10.17
CA ALA A 93 11.72 -6.05 -9.34
C ALA A 93 12.28 -5.82 -7.94
N VAL A 94 11.61 -6.35 -6.94
CA VAL A 94 11.95 -6.13 -5.53
C VAL A 94 12.12 -7.45 -4.77
N ASP A 95 12.87 -7.40 -3.68
CA ASP A 95 12.79 -8.40 -2.62
C ASP A 95 11.43 -8.21 -1.92
N ARG A 96 10.54 -9.20 -2.08
CA ARG A 96 9.14 -9.13 -1.61
C ARG A 96 9.03 -8.93 -0.11
N GLU A 97 9.85 -9.64 0.65
CA GLU A 97 9.80 -9.60 2.10
C GLU A 97 10.31 -8.26 2.63
N GLN A 98 11.43 -7.80 2.12
CA GLN A 98 11.96 -6.49 2.48
C GLN A 98 10.99 -5.36 2.11
N PHE A 99 10.41 -5.43 0.92
CA PHE A 99 9.43 -4.46 0.47
C PHE A 99 8.21 -4.40 1.40
N ALA A 100 7.58 -5.55 1.64
CA ALA A 100 6.41 -5.63 2.53
C ALA A 100 6.74 -5.20 3.96
N SER A 101 7.88 -5.63 4.51
CA SER A 101 8.32 -5.23 5.85
C SER A 101 8.51 -3.73 5.98
N ARG A 102 9.14 -3.09 5.00
CA ARG A 102 9.37 -1.64 5.03
C ARG A 102 8.10 -0.82 4.85
N VAL A 103 7.19 -1.26 3.97
CA VAL A 103 5.88 -0.62 3.82
C VAL A 103 5.08 -0.74 5.12
N THR A 104 5.03 -1.93 5.71
CA THR A 104 4.35 -2.18 6.98
C THR A 104 4.90 -1.28 8.08
N ALA A 105 6.22 -1.25 8.27
CA ALA A 105 6.85 -0.43 9.29
C ALA A 105 6.57 1.08 9.11
N ALA A 106 6.60 1.57 7.89
CA ALA A 106 6.31 2.98 7.59
C ALA A 106 4.86 3.35 7.92
N VAL A 107 3.91 2.49 7.54
CA VAL A 107 2.48 2.70 7.82
C VAL A 107 2.20 2.67 9.32
N GLU A 108 2.73 1.67 10.03
CA GLU A 108 2.52 1.52 11.48
C GLU A 108 3.18 2.63 12.31
N ALA A 109 4.28 3.20 11.80
CA ALA A 109 4.96 4.31 12.46
C ALA A 109 4.32 5.68 12.21
N HIS A 110 3.39 5.78 11.26
CA HIS A 110 2.82 7.08 10.89
C HIS A 110 1.81 7.56 11.95
N PRO A 111 1.97 8.75 12.56
CA PRO A 111 1.14 9.19 13.69
C PRO A 111 -0.34 9.39 13.35
N ASN A 112 -0.68 9.62 12.08
CA ASN A 112 -2.05 9.84 11.62
C ASN A 112 -2.70 8.56 11.05
N ILE A 113 -2.03 7.40 11.08
CA ILE A 113 -2.60 6.13 10.63
C ILE A 113 -2.86 5.23 11.84
N THR A 114 -4.10 4.83 11.99
CA THR A 114 -4.49 3.79 12.96
C THR A 114 -4.80 2.50 12.21
N VAL A 115 -4.09 1.43 12.52
CA VAL A 115 -4.32 0.13 11.90
C VAL A 115 -5.25 -0.70 12.78
N GLU A 116 -6.29 -1.26 12.18
CA GLU A 116 -7.17 -2.24 12.83
C GLU A 116 -7.18 -3.55 12.03
N HIS A 117 -6.87 -4.65 12.70
CA HIS A 117 -6.89 -5.99 12.10
C HIS A 117 -8.26 -6.63 12.29
N ARG A 118 -9.10 -6.53 11.26
CA ARG A 118 -10.43 -7.15 11.26
C ARG A 118 -10.96 -7.36 9.85
N VAL A 119 -11.85 -8.34 9.72
CA VAL A 119 -12.61 -8.56 8.50
C VAL A 119 -13.72 -7.51 8.40
N VAL A 120 -13.84 -6.88 7.24
CA VAL A 120 -14.90 -5.91 6.94
C VAL A 120 -15.95 -6.57 6.06
N THR A 121 -17.17 -6.66 6.55
CA THR A 121 -18.32 -7.25 5.83
C THR A 121 -19.27 -6.19 5.28
N GLU A 122 -19.21 -4.98 5.83
CA GLU A 122 -20.03 -3.84 5.41
C GLU A 122 -19.16 -2.60 5.27
N VAL A 123 -19.36 -1.84 4.20
CA VAL A 123 -18.60 -0.61 3.96
C VAL A 123 -19.11 0.48 4.92
N PRO A 124 -18.26 1.04 5.79
CA PRO A 124 -18.65 2.15 6.63
C PRO A 124 -19.09 3.34 5.77
N CYS A 125 -20.28 3.85 6.02
CA CYS A 125 -20.84 5.00 5.31
C CYS A 125 -21.52 5.96 6.28
N GLY A 126 -21.64 7.23 5.88
CA GLY A 126 -22.28 8.29 6.67
C GLY A 126 -21.97 9.67 6.13
N ALA A 127 -22.69 10.68 6.61
CA ALA A 127 -22.55 12.06 6.12
C ALA A 127 -21.13 12.64 6.32
N ASP A 128 -20.44 12.20 7.40
CA ASP A 128 -19.09 12.65 7.74
C ASP A 128 -18.03 11.53 7.57
N GLN A 129 -18.27 10.61 6.66
CA GLN A 129 -17.43 9.45 6.41
C GLN A 129 -16.97 9.41 4.96
N ILE A 130 -15.66 9.27 4.73
CA ILE A 130 -15.07 8.92 3.43
C ILE A 130 -14.42 7.55 3.59
N THR A 131 -14.84 6.61 2.75
CA THR A 131 -14.29 5.26 2.74
C THR A 131 -13.68 4.96 1.39
N VAL A 132 -12.40 4.54 1.41
CA VAL A 132 -11.68 4.03 0.25
C VAL A 132 -11.69 2.51 0.32
N VAL A 133 -12.28 1.85 -0.67
CA VAL A 133 -12.28 0.38 -0.76
C VAL A 133 -11.12 -0.03 -1.65
N ALA A 134 -10.13 -0.69 -1.06
CA ALA A 134 -8.90 -1.15 -1.70
C ALA A 134 -8.61 -2.63 -1.37
N SER A 135 -9.66 -3.42 -1.30
CA SER A 135 -9.59 -4.83 -0.89
C SER A 135 -9.01 -5.78 -1.95
N GLY A 136 -8.85 -5.32 -3.17
CA GLY A 136 -8.32 -6.13 -4.27
C GLY A 136 -9.35 -6.99 -4.99
#